data_a512c8eeb1caf3acef917668bd4e8152
#
_entry.id   a512c8eeb1caf3acef917668bd4e8152
#
_cell.length_a   1.000
_cell.length_b   1.000
_cell.length_c   1.000
_cell.angle_alpha   90.00
_cell.angle_beta   90.00
_cell.angle_gamma   90.00
#
_symmetry.space_group_name_H-M   'P 1'
#
loop_
_entity.id
_entity.type
_entity.pdbx_description
1 polymer ?
#
loop_
_entity_poly.entity_id
_entity_poly.type
_entity_poly.pdbx_seq_one_letter_code
_entity_poly.pdbx_strand_id
1 'polypeptide(L)' 'MAEGFDIDAMIARFQERARAVRDRPLPPLEGTARREYMQRAQVDYQDFAMLGDAEGSLEEGILTLRVDLRPPEAAEKA' A
#
# COMPACT_ATOMS: atom_id res chain seq x y z
N MET A 1 -12.85 -3.85 -20.73
CA MET A 1 -11.75 -3.42 -19.85
C MET A 1 -11.62 -4.28 -18.62
N ALA A 2 -12.73 -4.60 -17.94
CA ALA A 2 -12.69 -5.41 -16.74
C ALA A 2 -12.20 -6.83 -16.97
N GLU A 3 -12.48 -7.36 -18.14
CA GLU A 3 -12.09 -8.71 -18.52
C GLU A 3 -10.62 -8.82 -18.69
N GLY A 4 -9.78 -9.03 -18.33
CA GLY A 4 -8.34 -9.06 -18.50
C GLY A 4 -7.62 -8.27 -17.44
N PHE A 5 -8.36 -7.64 -16.53
CA PHE A 5 -7.71 -6.91 -15.46
C PHE A 5 -7.21 -7.89 -14.40
N ASP A 6 -5.90 -7.86 -14.16
CA ASP A 6 -5.25 -8.76 -13.21
C ASP A 6 -5.12 -8.09 -11.85
N ILE A 7 -6.05 -8.43 -10.95
CA ILE A 7 -6.09 -7.85 -9.60
C ILE A 7 -4.84 -8.22 -8.83
N ASP A 8 -4.41 -9.47 -8.91
CA ASP A 8 -3.25 -9.92 -8.16
C ASP A 8 -1.98 -9.21 -8.59
N ALA A 9 -1.86 -8.95 -9.89
CA ALA A 9 -0.71 -8.20 -10.40
C ALA A 9 -0.73 -6.76 -9.90
N MET A 10 -1.91 -6.15 -9.83
CA MET A 10 -2.04 -4.80 -9.30
C MET A 10 -1.62 -4.75 -7.83
N ILE A 11 -2.11 -5.69 -7.03
CA ILE A 11 -1.77 -5.75 -5.60
C ILE A 11 -0.27 -5.96 -5.43
N ALA A 12 0.33 -6.83 -6.26
CA ALA A 12 1.77 -7.05 -6.23
C ALA A 12 2.54 -5.77 -6.55
N ARG A 13 2.05 -4.95 -7.48
CA ARG A 13 2.69 -3.66 -7.78
C ARG A 13 2.66 -2.73 -6.59
N PHE A 14 1.57 -2.71 -5.82
CA PHE A 14 1.52 -1.89 -4.61
C PHE A 14 2.51 -2.38 -3.56
N GLN A 15 2.68 -3.69 -3.44
CA GLN A 15 3.72 -4.24 -2.56
C GLN A 15 5.10 -3.79 -2.98
N GLU A 16 5.38 -3.79 -4.27
CA GLU A 16 6.66 -3.31 -4.79
C GLU A 16 6.85 -1.82 -4.53
N ARG A 17 5.79 -1.03 -4.69
CA ARG A 17 5.86 0.41 -4.44
C ARG A 17 6.13 0.71 -2.97
N ALA A 18 5.55 -0.07 -2.07
CA ALA A 18 5.84 0.07 -0.65
C ALA A 18 7.32 -0.20 -0.36
N ARG A 19 7.84 -1.28 -0.92
CA ARG A 19 9.26 -1.61 -0.75
C ARG A 19 10.16 -0.53 -1.33
N ALA A 20 9.79 0.01 -2.48
CA ALA A 20 10.57 1.07 -3.12
C ALA A 20 10.63 2.33 -2.26
N VAL A 21 9.55 2.70 -1.59
CA VAL A 21 9.57 3.83 -0.67
C VAL A 21 10.50 3.55 0.51
N ARG A 22 10.39 2.35 1.10
CA ARG A 22 11.22 1.98 2.24
C ARG A 22 12.70 1.96 1.89
N ASP A 23 13.04 1.48 0.70
CA ASP A 23 14.42 1.30 0.28
C ASP A 23 15.00 2.53 -0.41
N ARG A 24 14.21 3.59 -0.55
CA ARG A 24 14.65 4.82 -1.21
C ARG A 24 15.77 5.46 -0.40
N PRO A 25 16.88 5.85 -1.05
CA PRO A 25 17.94 6.55 -0.33
C PRO A 25 17.47 7.88 0.21
N LEU A 26 17.93 8.22 1.40
CA LEU A 26 17.58 9.49 2.01
C LEU A 26 18.31 10.62 1.30
N PRO A 27 17.60 11.63 0.77
CA PRO A 27 18.27 12.77 0.15
C PRO A 27 18.98 13.63 1.19
N PRO A 28 19.95 14.45 0.79
CA PRO A 28 20.69 15.30 1.72
C PRO A 28 19.87 16.51 2.16
N LEU A 29 18.85 16.28 2.96
CA LEU A 29 17.97 17.30 3.49
C LEU A 29 18.24 17.50 4.97
N GLU A 30 17.97 18.72 5.45
CA GLU A 30 18.13 19.08 6.85
C GLU A 30 16.90 19.80 7.37
N GLY A 31 16.74 19.82 8.70
CA GLY A 31 15.72 20.61 9.38
C GLY A 31 14.30 20.25 8.96
N THR A 32 13.52 21.28 8.68
CA THR A 32 12.11 21.09 8.34
C THR A 32 11.91 20.29 7.06
N ALA A 33 12.77 20.54 6.06
CA ALA A 33 12.67 19.80 4.81
C ALA A 33 12.89 18.30 5.02
N ARG A 34 13.80 17.93 5.90
CA ARG A 34 14.05 16.52 6.23
C ARG A 34 12.83 15.90 6.93
N ARG A 35 12.26 16.62 7.90
CA ARG A 35 11.09 16.13 8.61
C ARG A 35 9.90 15.93 7.68
N GLU A 36 9.66 16.88 6.78
CA GLU A 36 8.57 16.78 5.82
C GLU A 36 8.78 15.61 4.87
N TYR A 37 10.01 15.40 4.40
CA TYR A 37 10.31 14.29 3.53
C TYR A 37 10.06 12.96 4.23
N MET A 38 10.54 12.82 5.46
CA MET A 38 10.38 11.58 6.21
C MET A 38 8.91 11.29 6.49
N GLN A 39 8.15 12.32 6.85
CA GLN A 39 6.73 12.16 7.10
C GLN A 39 5.98 11.72 5.85
N ARG A 40 6.27 12.34 4.72
CA ARG A 40 5.64 11.99 3.45
C ARG A 40 6.01 10.55 3.05
N ALA A 41 7.26 10.18 3.20
CA ALA A 41 7.70 8.83 2.88
C ALA A 41 6.99 7.80 3.75
N GLN A 42 6.79 8.10 5.02
CA GLN A 42 6.10 7.20 5.94
C GLN A 42 4.63 7.02 5.52
N VAL A 43 3.96 8.10 5.16
CA VAL A 43 2.57 8.02 4.71
C VAL A 43 2.48 7.25 3.39
N ASP A 44 3.39 7.51 2.45
CA ASP A 44 3.39 6.80 1.17
C ASP A 44 3.61 5.30 1.39
N TYR A 45 4.56 4.94 2.23
CA TYR A 45 4.81 3.53 2.54
C TYR A 45 3.56 2.88 3.13
N GLN A 46 2.94 3.55 4.09
CA GLN A 46 1.76 3.04 4.77
C GLN A 46 0.61 2.82 3.78
N ASP A 47 0.38 3.78 2.90
CA ASP A 47 -0.70 3.69 1.92
C ASP A 47 -0.45 2.54 0.94
N PHE A 48 0.77 2.44 0.41
CA PHE A 48 1.08 1.37 -0.53
C PHE A 48 1.05 0.00 0.13
N ALA A 49 1.57 -0.11 1.36
CA ALA A 49 1.56 -1.38 2.07
C ALA A 49 0.12 -1.82 2.38
N MET A 50 -0.74 -0.89 2.73
CA MET A 50 -2.13 -1.19 2.99
C MET A 50 -2.81 -1.75 1.75
N LEU A 51 -2.60 -1.13 0.60
CA LEU A 51 -3.17 -1.61 -0.65
C LEU A 51 -2.53 -2.93 -1.08
N GLY A 52 -1.27 -3.14 -0.74
CA GLY A 52 -0.59 -4.41 -1.01
C GLY A 52 -1.11 -5.57 -0.18
N ASP A 53 -1.78 -5.28 0.94
CA ASP A 53 -2.39 -6.31 1.79
C ASP A 53 -3.86 -6.55 1.47
N ALA A 54 -4.40 -5.86 0.49
CA ALA A 54 -5.82 -5.93 0.19
C ALA A 54 -6.21 -7.26 -0.43
N GLU A 55 -7.45 -7.67 -0.17
CA GLU A 55 -8.10 -8.72 -0.94
C GLU A 55 -8.92 -8.05 -2.02
N GLY A 56 -8.70 -8.43 -3.26
CA GLY A 56 -9.39 -7.83 -4.38
C GLY A 56 -10.43 -8.76 -4.98
N SER A 57 -11.52 -8.18 -5.44
CA SER A 57 -12.51 -8.92 -6.21
C SER A 57 -13.02 -8.05 -7.35
N LEU A 58 -13.42 -8.69 -8.42
CA LEU A 58 -13.96 -8.02 -9.59
C LEU A 58 -15.23 -8.72 -10.01
N GLU A 59 -16.35 -8.04 -9.89
CA GLU A 59 -17.65 -8.58 -10.25
C GLU A 59 -18.43 -7.57 -11.07
N GLU A 60 -18.89 -7.98 -12.22
CA GLU A 60 -19.67 -7.12 -13.12
C GLU A 60 -19.01 -5.78 -13.39
N GLY A 61 -17.69 -5.80 -13.55
CA GLY A 61 -16.93 -4.59 -13.85
C GLY A 61 -16.63 -3.71 -12.62
N ILE A 62 -16.98 -4.16 -11.43
CA ILE A 62 -16.75 -3.38 -10.21
C ILE A 62 -15.60 -4.01 -9.43
N LEU A 63 -14.54 -3.24 -9.24
CA LEU A 63 -13.40 -3.65 -8.46
C LEU A 63 -13.62 -3.27 -7.00
N THR A 64 -13.45 -4.25 -6.11
CA THR A 64 -13.55 -4.03 -4.68
C THR A 64 -12.24 -4.45 -4.03
N LEU A 65 -11.70 -3.58 -3.19
CA LEU A 65 -10.51 -3.89 -2.38
C LEU A 65 -10.91 -3.82 -0.91
N ARG A 66 -10.58 -4.87 -0.18
CA ARG A 66 -10.88 -4.97 1.25
C ARG A 66 -9.60 -5.08 2.03
N VAL A 67 -9.46 -4.23 3.04
CA VAL A 67 -8.30 -4.22 3.92
C VAL A 67 -8.79 -4.29 5.35
N ASP A 68 -8.31 -5.30 6.09
CA ASP A 68 -8.66 -5.45 7.49
C ASP A 68 -7.65 -4.68 8.33
N LEU A 69 -8.10 -3.58 8.93
CA LEU A 69 -7.23 -2.70 9.71
C LEU A 69 -7.24 -3.02 11.20
N ARG A 70 -7.93 -4.09 11.60
CA ARG A 70 -7.92 -4.51 13.00
C ARG A 70 -6.53 -5.06 13.36
N PRO A 71 -6.14 -4.95 14.64
CA PRO A 71 -4.90 -5.60 15.07
C PRO A 71 -4.96 -7.11 14.79
N PRO A 72 -3.80 -7.76 14.53
CA PRO A 72 -3.81 -9.19 14.21
C PRO A 72 -4.54 -10.05 15.24
N GLU A 73 -4.46 -9.74 16.50
CA GLU A 73 -5.15 -10.49 17.56
C GLU A 73 -6.67 -10.42 17.42
N ALA A 74 -7.19 -9.23 17.07
CA ALA A 74 -8.62 -9.06 16.88
C ALA A 74 -9.09 -9.74 15.58
N ALA A 75 -8.27 -9.70 14.53
CA ALA A 75 -8.57 -10.34 13.26
C ALA A 75 -8.64 -11.85 13.41
N GLU A 76 -7.75 -12.45 14.21
CA GLU A 76 -7.73 -13.88 14.43
C GLU A 76 -8.97 -14.38 15.16
N LYS A 77 -9.56 -13.54 15.99
CA LYS A 77 -10.75 -13.92 16.75
C LYS A 77 -12.03 -13.80 15.95
N ALA A 78 -11.98 -13.11 14.87
CA ALA A 78 -13.14 -12.95 14.01
C ALA A 78 -13.31 -14.11 13.06
#